data_ded693c47b6abacfee74ba2dfe540105
#
_entry.id   ded693c47b6abacfee74ba2dfe540105
#
_cell.length_a   1.000
_cell.length_b   1.000
_cell.length_c   1.000
_cell.angle_alpha   90.00
_cell.angle_beta   90.00
_cell.angle_gamma   90.00
#
_symmetry.space_group_name_H-M   'P 1'
#
loop_
_entity.id
_entity.type
_entity.pdbx_description
1 polymer ?
#
loop_
_entity_poly.entity_id
_entity_poly.type
_entity_poly.pdbx_seq_one_letter_code
_entity_poly.pdbx_strand_id
1 'polypeptide(L)'
;MLYTEKQREPIELINEKRNGLKSYNDMSSNTKTAIRKTLLREQGHLCAYCMQRIDLQNMTIEHYIPQNQSDREADDMLSIDYNNMLAVCSGNIDGANRKSDLTCDKHRGNIPLTVDPRDEYSIEKICYKDDGTMYSLDPNINRDLDETLNLNCTTTLFKQNRKSVLDVVKQGILKRSAENRIAKRQLENMLAKLQTKNDEKYVPFCGIAIWYLRKKLSRY
;
A
#
# COMPACT_ATOMS: atom_id res chain seq x y z
N MET A 1 -0.15 1.73 5.64
CA MET A 1 0.45 1.82 4.30
C MET A 1 1.96 1.94 4.42
N LEU A 2 2.67 1.72 3.31
CA LEU A 2 4.09 2.06 3.16
C LEU A 2 4.23 3.11 2.06
N TYR A 3 5.26 3.93 2.19
CA TYR A 3 5.71 4.77 1.09
C TYR A 3 6.21 3.89 -0.06
N THR A 4 5.78 4.22 -1.27
CA THR A 4 6.16 3.53 -2.51
C THR A 4 7.02 4.47 -3.35
N GLU A 5 8.32 4.28 -3.29
CA GLU A 5 9.24 4.99 -4.17
C GLU A 5 9.09 4.46 -5.60
N LYS A 6 8.61 5.30 -6.49
CA LYS A 6 8.43 4.94 -7.90
C LYS A 6 9.79 4.77 -8.58
N GLN A 7 9.96 3.65 -9.26
CA GLN A 7 11.13 3.33 -10.05
C GLN A 7 10.94 3.77 -11.52
N ARG A 8 11.96 3.56 -12.33
CA ARG A 8 11.85 3.80 -13.76
C ARG A 8 10.79 2.89 -14.38
N GLU A 9 9.96 3.46 -15.26
CA GLU A 9 8.96 2.70 -16.02
C GLU A 9 9.59 1.56 -16.84
N PRO A 10 8.89 0.44 -17.04
CA PRO A 10 9.37 -0.69 -17.84
C PRO A 10 9.72 -0.27 -19.27
N ILE A 11 10.74 -0.91 -19.84
CA ILE A 11 11.20 -0.61 -21.20
C ILE A 11 10.09 -0.90 -22.23
N GLU A 12 9.25 -1.87 -21.99
CA GLU A 12 8.10 -2.21 -22.82
C GLU A 12 7.14 -1.02 -22.94
N LEU A 13 6.84 -0.35 -21.82
CA LEU A 13 5.99 0.84 -21.79
C LEU A 13 6.64 2.01 -22.52
N ILE A 14 7.95 2.24 -22.30
CA ILE A 14 8.70 3.28 -23.01
C ILE A 14 8.62 3.08 -24.52
N ASN A 15 8.81 1.85 -24.98
CA ASN A 15 8.79 1.52 -26.41
C ASN A 15 7.39 1.70 -27.01
N GLU A 16 6.32 1.27 -26.33
CA GLU A 16 4.95 1.49 -26.82
C GLU A 16 4.58 2.99 -26.85
N LYS A 17 4.96 3.77 -25.85
CA LYS A 17 4.80 5.24 -25.87
C LYS A 17 5.49 5.88 -27.09
N ARG A 18 6.72 5.47 -27.38
CA ARG A 18 7.47 5.95 -28.58
C ARG A 18 6.77 5.54 -29.89
N ASN A 19 6.07 4.43 -29.89
CA ASN A 19 5.31 3.92 -31.04
C ASN A 19 3.87 4.46 -31.11
N GLY A 20 3.54 5.48 -30.31
CA GLY A 20 2.28 6.19 -30.39
C GLY A 20 1.16 5.62 -29.50
N LEU A 21 1.50 4.88 -28.42
CA LEU A 21 0.50 4.48 -27.40
C LEU A 21 -0.17 5.72 -26.83
N LYS A 22 -1.51 5.75 -26.85
CA LYS A 22 -2.31 6.90 -26.37
C LYS A 22 -3.08 6.60 -25.09
N SER A 23 -3.55 5.37 -24.92
CA SER A 23 -4.35 5.02 -23.75
C SER A 23 -3.98 3.66 -23.18
N TYR A 24 -4.36 3.42 -21.91
CA TYR A 24 -4.17 2.12 -21.24
C TYR A 24 -4.90 0.98 -21.94
N ASN A 25 -6.03 1.26 -22.60
CA ASN A 25 -6.80 0.24 -23.29
C ASN A 25 -6.05 -0.31 -24.51
N ASP A 26 -5.27 0.54 -25.19
CA ASP A 26 -4.50 0.19 -26.39
C ASP A 26 -3.19 -0.53 -26.05
N MET A 27 -2.82 -0.57 -24.76
CA MET A 27 -1.59 -1.18 -24.28
C MET A 27 -1.61 -2.70 -24.44
N SER A 28 -0.50 -3.26 -24.94
CA SER A 28 -0.35 -4.70 -25.11
C SER A 28 -0.36 -5.48 -23.80
N SER A 29 -0.74 -6.75 -23.86
CA SER A 29 -0.71 -7.66 -22.71
C SER A 29 0.72 -7.86 -22.17
N ASN A 30 1.73 -7.81 -23.04
CA ASN A 30 3.13 -7.90 -22.65
C ASN A 30 3.54 -6.71 -21.79
N THR A 31 3.23 -5.49 -22.22
CA THR A 31 3.52 -4.26 -21.48
C THR A 31 2.75 -4.19 -20.15
N LYS A 32 1.45 -4.56 -20.14
CA LYS A 32 0.68 -4.68 -18.91
C LYS A 32 1.32 -5.67 -17.92
N THR A 33 1.86 -6.78 -18.42
CA THR A 33 2.56 -7.78 -17.59
C THR A 33 3.88 -7.23 -17.04
N ALA A 34 4.65 -6.51 -17.85
CA ALA A 34 5.89 -5.86 -17.42
C ALA A 34 5.62 -4.82 -16.32
N ILE A 35 4.59 -3.98 -16.48
CA ILE A 35 4.14 -3.03 -15.46
C ILE A 35 3.79 -3.76 -14.16
N ARG A 36 2.95 -4.81 -14.20
CA ARG A 36 2.57 -5.58 -13.01
C ARG A 36 3.77 -6.14 -12.26
N LYS A 37 4.75 -6.71 -12.97
CA LYS A 37 5.99 -7.22 -12.37
C LYS A 37 6.80 -6.12 -11.70
N THR A 38 6.93 -4.96 -12.35
CA THR A 38 7.70 -3.84 -11.81
C THR A 38 7.02 -3.24 -10.58
N LEU A 39 5.70 -3.01 -10.62
CA LEU A 39 4.93 -2.53 -9.47
C LEU A 39 5.01 -3.49 -8.27
N LEU A 40 4.94 -4.81 -8.50
CA LEU A 40 5.09 -5.80 -7.43
C LEU A 40 6.47 -5.70 -6.76
N ARG A 41 7.56 -5.57 -7.53
CA ARG A 41 8.92 -5.39 -6.98
C ARG A 41 9.05 -4.08 -6.21
N GLU A 42 8.53 -2.97 -6.76
CA GLU A 42 8.52 -1.67 -6.07
C GLU A 42 7.85 -1.76 -4.70
N GLN A 43 6.67 -2.35 -4.65
CA GLN A 43 5.83 -2.43 -3.46
C GLN A 43 6.15 -3.63 -2.55
N GLY A 44 7.21 -4.41 -2.86
CA GLY A 44 7.57 -5.59 -2.07
C GLY A 44 6.44 -6.61 -1.99
N HIS A 45 5.70 -6.77 -3.10
CA HIS A 45 4.56 -7.67 -3.21
C HIS A 45 3.43 -7.40 -2.19
N LEU A 46 3.20 -6.13 -1.86
CA LEU A 46 2.10 -5.70 -1.00
C LEU A 46 1.12 -4.80 -1.76
N CYS A 47 -0.16 -4.94 -1.47
CA CYS A 47 -1.16 -3.98 -1.91
C CYS A 47 -0.81 -2.59 -1.37
N ALA A 48 -0.78 -1.56 -2.24
CA ALA A 48 -0.44 -0.19 -1.88
C ALA A 48 -1.29 0.36 -0.72
N TYR A 49 -2.54 -0.10 -0.60
CA TYR A 49 -3.47 0.40 0.39
C TYR A 49 -3.52 -0.45 1.68
N CYS A 50 -3.94 -1.71 1.60
CA CYS A 50 -4.16 -2.54 2.79
C CYS A 50 -2.92 -3.29 3.28
N MET A 51 -1.86 -3.40 2.43
CA MET A 51 -0.61 -4.11 2.71
C MET A 51 -0.75 -5.63 2.83
N GLN A 52 -1.84 -6.23 2.35
CA GLN A 52 -1.88 -7.69 2.20
C GLN A 52 -0.95 -8.15 1.07
N ARG A 53 -0.53 -9.42 1.11
CA ARG A 53 0.26 -10.04 0.06
C ARG A 53 -0.50 -10.07 -1.25
N ILE A 54 0.17 -9.64 -2.33
CA ILE A 54 -0.31 -9.73 -3.71
C ILE A 54 0.75 -10.36 -4.61
N ASP A 55 0.29 -10.92 -5.72
CA ASP A 55 1.08 -11.50 -6.80
C ASP A 55 0.44 -11.19 -8.16
N LEU A 56 1.00 -11.73 -9.23
CA LEU A 56 0.50 -11.50 -10.59
C LEU A 56 -0.94 -12.01 -10.83
N GLN A 57 -1.41 -12.96 -10.01
CA GLN A 57 -2.72 -13.59 -10.19
C GLN A 57 -3.82 -12.82 -9.47
N ASN A 58 -3.50 -12.20 -8.32
CA ASN A 58 -4.48 -11.57 -7.43
C ASN A 58 -4.34 -10.05 -7.31
N MET A 59 -3.53 -9.40 -8.17
CA MET A 59 -3.38 -7.95 -8.21
C MET A 59 -4.11 -7.32 -9.39
N THR A 60 -4.48 -6.05 -9.23
CA THR A 60 -4.89 -5.14 -10.30
C THR A 60 -3.94 -3.94 -10.39
N ILE A 61 -3.85 -3.30 -11.55
CA ILE A 61 -3.21 -2.00 -11.70
C ILE A 61 -4.26 -0.94 -11.37
N GLU A 62 -3.97 -0.15 -10.37
CA GLU A 62 -4.76 0.99 -9.93
C GLU A 62 -4.18 2.28 -10.50
N HIS A 63 -5.03 3.17 -10.99
CA HIS A 63 -4.67 4.53 -11.34
C HIS A 63 -5.00 5.45 -10.17
N TYR A 64 -3.98 5.98 -9.49
CA TYR A 64 -4.18 6.81 -8.30
C TYR A 64 -5.03 8.05 -8.60
N ILE A 65 -4.78 8.74 -9.71
CA ILE A 65 -5.70 9.72 -10.29
C ILE A 65 -6.65 8.93 -11.19
N PRO A 66 -7.96 8.87 -10.87
CA PRO A 66 -8.91 8.04 -11.61
C PRO A 66 -9.07 8.48 -13.07
N GLN A 67 -9.37 7.53 -13.96
CA GLN A 67 -9.49 7.72 -15.40
C GLN A 67 -10.82 8.36 -15.86
N ASN A 68 -11.68 8.83 -14.99
CA ASN A 68 -12.99 9.40 -15.36
C ASN A 68 -13.02 10.90 -15.14
N GLN A 69 -12.07 11.62 -15.72
CA GLN A 69 -12.10 13.06 -15.77
C GLN A 69 -12.87 13.54 -17.01
N SER A 70 -13.34 14.77 -17.00
CA SER A 70 -14.09 15.38 -18.10
C SER A 70 -13.25 15.65 -19.35
N ASP A 71 -11.93 15.64 -19.22
CA ASP A 71 -10.96 15.85 -20.29
C ASP A 71 -10.34 14.50 -20.71
N ARG A 72 -10.74 13.99 -21.88
CA ARG A 72 -10.27 12.71 -22.41
C ARG A 72 -8.79 12.69 -22.73
N GLU A 73 -8.21 13.77 -23.23
CA GLU A 73 -6.77 13.80 -23.57
C GLU A 73 -5.91 13.75 -22.30
N ALA A 74 -6.31 14.50 -21.26
CA ALA A 74 -5.66 14.43 -19.95
C ALA A 74 -5.81 13.05 -19.31
N ASP A 75 -7.00 12.43 -19.40
CA ASP A 75 -7.25 11.08 -18.91
C ASP A 75 -6.40 10.02 -19.64
N ASP A 76 -6.29 10.12 -20.96
CA ASP A 76 -5.48 9.18 -21.77
C ASP A 76 -4.00 9.28 -21.38
N MET A 77 -3.45 10.48 -21.24
CA MET A 77 -2.06 10.67 -20.78
C MET A 77 -1.81 10.13 -19.38
N LEU A 78 -2.72 10.39 -18.43
CA LEU A 78 -2.66 9.87 -17.07
C LEU A 78 -2.83 8.35 -17.01
N SER A 79 -3.58 7.79 -17.95
CA SER A 79 -3.82 6.35 -18.03
C SER A 79 -2.58 5.54 -18.39
N ILE A 80 -1.61 6.16 -19.09
CA ILE A 80 -0.32 5.55 -19.44
C ILE A 80 0.86 6.07 -18.61
N ASP A 81 0.62 7.02 -17.69
CA ASP A 81 1.67 7.50 -16.80
C ASP A 81 1.96 6.44 -15.72
N TYR A 82 3.18 5.87 -15.79
CA TYR A 82 3.64 4.88 -14.82
C TYR A 82 3.66 5.43 -13.38
N ASN A 83 3.89 6.72 -13.20
CA ASN A 83 3.85 7.34 -11.87
C ASN A 83 2.43 7.38 -11.29
N ASN A 84 1.41 7.30 -12.15
CA ASN A 84 0.01 7.22 -11.73
C ASN A 84 -0.44 5.79 -11.40
N MET A 85 0.40 4.77 -11.59
CA MET A 85 0.04 3.36 -11.43
C MET A 85 0.52 2.79 -10.10
N LEU A 86 -0.32 2.00 -9.45
CA LEU A 86 -0.03 1.24 -8.23
C LEU A 86 -0.51 -0.21 -8.37
N ALA A 87 0.15 -1.13 -7.67
CA ALA A 87 -0.34 -2.50 -7.51
C ALA A 87 -1.28 -2.57 -6.31
N VAL A 88 -2.52 -3.00 -6.53
CA VAL A 88 -3.50 -3.19 -5.45
C VAL A 88 -4.12 -4.59 -5.52
N CYS A 89 -4.70 -5.04 -4.42
CA CYS A 89 -5.45 -6.30 -4.40
C CYS A 89 -6.81 -6.14 -5.10
N SER A 90 -7.46 -7.26 -5.38
CA SER A 90 -8.81 -7.27 -5.98
C SER A 90 -9.88 -6.56 -5.14
N GLY A 91 -9.57 -6.26 -3.86
CA GLY A 91 -10.49 -5.59 -2.95
C GLY A 91 -11.74 -6.40 -2.59
N ASN A 92 -11.83 -7.64 -3.05
CA ASN A 92 -12.92 -8.55 -2.76
C ASN A 92 -12.54 -9.53 -1.65
N ILE A 93 -13.54 -9.88 -0.83
CA ILE A 93 -13.53 -11.10 -0.01
C ILE A 93 -14.29 -12.15 -0.81
N ASP A 94 -13.82 -13.39 -0.83
CA ASP A 94 -14.55 -14.48 -1.44
C ASP A 94 -15.97 -14.55 -0.83
N GLY A 95 -16.99 -14.47 -1.68
CA GLY A 95 -18.39 -14.41 -1.25
C GLY A 95 -18.91 -13.02 -0.86
N ALA A 96 -18.14 -11.94 -1.01
CA ALA A 96 -18.63 -10.59 -0.76
C ALA A 96 -19.70 -10.19 -1.78
N ASN A 97 -20.93 -9.97 -1.28
CA ASN A 97 -22.08 -9.55 -2.08
C ASN A 97 -22.50 -8.10 -1.83
N ARG A 98 -21.86 -7.41 -0.88
CA ARG A 98 -22.21 -6.04 -0.48
C ARG A 98 -21.06 -5.10 -0.70
N LYS A 99 -21.35 -3.85 -1.08
CA LYS A 99 -20.32 -2.81 -1.20
C LYS A 99 -19.56 -2.60 0.10
N SER A 100 -20.21 -2.76 1.25
CA SER A 100 -19.60 -2.66 2.58
C SER A 100 -18.50 -3.72 2.85
N ASP A 101 -18.49 -4.81 2.09
CA ASP A 101 -17.51 -5.89 2.23
C ASP A 101 -16.31 -5.71 1.28
N LEU A 102 -16.40 -4.78 0.35
CA LEU A 102 -15.31 -4.43 -0.55
C LEU A 102 -14.30 -3.52 0.15
N THR A 103 -13.07 -3.52 -0.34
CA THR A 103 -11.97 -2.71 0.20
C THR A 103 -11.08 -2.18 -0.92
N CYS A 104 -10.14 -1.32 -0.57
CA CYS A 104 -9.13 -0.79 -1.49
C CYS A 104 -9.76 -0.14 -2.74
N ASP A 105 -9.17 -0.32 -3.91
CA ASP A 105 -9.66 0.19 -5.17
C ASP A 105 -11.12 -0.19 -5.44
N LYS A 106 -11.49 -1.43 -5.18
CA LYS A 106 -12.84 -1.93 -5.45
C LYS A 106 -13.93 -1.19 -4.65
N HIS A 107 -13.62 -0.78 -3.42
CA HIS A 107 -14.53 0.03 -2.60
C HIS A 107 -14.47 1.50 -2.99
N ARG A 108 -13.27 2.01 -3.25
CA ARG A 108 -12.99 3.38 -3.64
C ARG A 108 -13.73 3.78 -4.92
N GLY A 109 -13.65 2.95 -5.97
CA GLY A 109 -14.06 3.36 -7.33
C GLY A 109 -13.27 4.59 -7.78
N ASN A 110 -13.97 5.61 -8.29
CA ASN A 110 -13.34 6.81 -8.84
C ASN A 110 -13.25 7.99 -7.84
N ILE A 111 -13.39 7.75 -6.54
CA ILE A 111 -13.28 8.82 -5.53
C ILE A 111 -11.82 9.24 -5.39
N PRO A 112 -11.49 10.54 -5.55
CA PRO A 112 -10.12 11.03 -5.32
C PRO A 112 -9.67 10.79 -3.87
N LEU A 113 -8.40 10.47 -3.68
CA LEU A 113 -7.80 10.27 -2.36
C LEU A 113 -6.92 11.46 -1.97
N THR A 114 -6.90 11.76 -0.68
CA THR A 114 -5.91 12.64 -0.05
C THR A 114 -4.67 11.84 0.36
N VAL A 115 -4.86 10.60 0.84
CA VAL A 115 -3.75 9.72 1.21
C VAL A 115 -3.06 9.18 -0.04
N ASP A 116 -1.80 9.55 -0.25
CA ASP A 116 -1.01 9.11 -1.41
C ASP A 116 0.12 8.17 -0.99
N PRO A 117 0.10 6.90 -1.41
CA PRO A 117 1.20 5.98 -1.13
C PRO A 117 2.55 6.38 -1.75
N ARG A 118 2.56 7.32 -2.70
CA ARG A 118 3.77 7.83 -3.38
C ARG A 118 4.32 9.08 -2.70
N ASP A 119 3.64 9.60 -1.69
CA ASP A 119 4.07 10.75 -0.88
C ASP A 119 4.40 10.29 0.55
N GLU A 120 5.69 10.36 0.91
CA GLU A 120 6.17 9.94 2.23
C GLU A 120 5.51 10.75 3.36
N TYR A 121 5.31 12.05 3.15
CA TYR A 121 4.66 12.92 4.13
C TYR A 121 3.20 12.51 4.39
N SER A 122 2.50 12.10 3.35
CA SER A 122 1.13 11.56 3.46
C SER A 122 1.11 10.27 4.29
N ILE A 123 2.08 9.37 4.07
CA ILE A 123 2.19 8.10 4.79
C ILE A 123 2.56 8.29 6.26
N GLU A 124 3.39 9.27 6.59
CA GLU A 124 3.78 9.57 7.97
C GLU A 124 2.60 10.03 8.85
N LYS A 125 1.55 10.59 8.25
CA LYS A 125 0.31 10.96 8.96
C LYS A 125 -0.55 9.77 9.37
N ILE A 126 -0.26 8.56 8.89
CA ILE A 126 -1.02 7.36 9.22
C ILE A 126 -0.58 6.81 10.57
N CYS A 127 -1.54 6.65 11.46
CA CYS A 127 -1.39 6.10 12.80
C CYS A 127 -2.14 4.78 12.95
N TYR A 128 -1.82 4.03 14.02
CA TYR A 128 -2.46 2.75 14.32
C TYR A 128 -2.86 2.67 15.78
N LYS A 129 -4.00 2.02 16.04
CA LYS A 129 -4.41 1.60 17.39
C LYS A 129 -3.89 0.17 17.66
N ASP A 130 -3.90 -0.21 18.93
CA ASP A 130 -3.45 -1.53 19.38
C ASP A 130 -4.31 -2.69 18.85
N ASP A 131 -5.56 -2.42 18.47
CA ASP A 131 -6.46 -3.39 17.86
C ASP A 131 -6.24 -3.56 16.34
N GLY A 132 -5.29 -2.84 15.76
CA GLY A 132 -4.98 -2.86 14.33
C GLY A 132 -5.77 -1.85 13.50
N THR A 133 -6.59 -0.99 14.10
CA THR A 133 -7.29 0.09 13.39
C THR A 133 -6.28 1.11 12.86
N MET A 134 -6.43 1.49 11.59
CA MET A 134 -5.71 2.60 10.97
C MET A 134 -6.49 3.90 11.18
N TYR A 135 -5.79 5.00 11.45
CA TYR A 135 -6.41 6.32 11.55
C TYR A 135 -5.41 7.42 11.24
N SER A 136 -5.89 8.63 11.04
CA SER A 136 -5.07 9.85 10.94
C SER A 136 -5.70 10.97 11.74
N LEU A 137 -4.88 11.93 12.20
CA LEU A 137 -5.36 13.20 12.76
C LEU A 137 -5.78 14.18 11.65
N ASP A 138 -5.33 13.97 10.43
CA ASP A 138 -5.83 14.68 9.25
C ASP A 138 -7.21 14.08 8.88
N PRO A 139 -8.29 14.86 8.96
CA PRO A 139 -9.66 14.34 8.76
C PRO A 139 -9.88 13.80 7.34
N ASN A 140 -9.21 14.34 6.33
CA ASN A 140 -9.35 13.88 4.95
C ASN A 140 -8.65 12.53 4.77
N ILE A 141 -7.43 12.39 5.27
CA ILE A 141 -6.72 11.09 5.28
C ILE A 141 -7.50 10.08 6.11
N ASN A 142 -8.03 10.46 7.28
CA ASN A 142 -8.81 9.54 8.11
C ASN A 142 -10.07 9.03 7.38
N ARG A 143 -10.79 9.91 6.68
CA ARG A 143 -11.93 9.54 5.83
C ARG A 143 -11.50 8.57 4.71
N ASP A 144 -10.36 8.82 4.06
CA ASP A 144 -9.85 7.92 3.02
C ASP A 144 -9.57 6.52 3.55
N LEU A 145 -8.94 6.42 4.75
CA LEU A 145 -8.60 5.12 5.34
C LEU A 145 -9.85 4.33 5.75
N ASP A 146 -10.85 5.00 6.29
CA ASP A 146 -12.01 4.35 6.93
C ASP A 146 -13.18 4.22 5.96
N GLU A 147 -13.56 5.30 5.27
CA GLU A 147 -14.77 5.34 4.45
C GLU A 147 -14.46 5.05 2.97
N THR A 148 -13.41 5.67 2.38
CA THR A 148 -13.17 5.56 0.93
C THR A 148 -12.49 4.24 0.56
N LEU A 149 -11.47 3.83 1.31
CA LEU A 149 -10.74 2.58 1.09
C LEU A 149 -11.24 1.43 1.95
N ASN A 150 -12.07 1.70 2.96
CA ASN A 150 -12.65 0.75 3.90
C ASN A 150 -11.60 -0.20 4.53
N LEU A 151 -10.44 0.36 4.95
CA LEU A 151 -9.33 -0.44 5.47
C LEU A 151 -9.54 -0.95 6.91
N ASN A 152 -10.55 -0.44 7.59
CA ASN A 152 -10.96 -0.90 8.93
C ASN A 152 -12.20 -1.82 8.89
N CYS A 153 -12.58 -2.29 7.70
CA CYS A 153 -13.71 -3.18 7.48
C CYS A 153 -13.70 -4.36 8.45
N THR A 154 -14.85 -4.63 9.06
CA THR A 154 -15.01 -5.69 10.07
C THR A 154 -15.18 -7.08 9.46
N THR A 155 -15.58 -7.15 8.20
CA THR A 155 -15.75 -8.42 7.46
C THR A 155 -14.41 -8.96 6.93
N THR A 156 -13.34 -8.12 6.91
CA THR A 156 -11.99 -8.54 6.56
C THR A 156 -11.16 -8.88 7.80
N LEU A 157 -10.11 -9.66 7.58
CA LEU A 157 -9.11 -9.94 8.63
C LEU A 157 -8.03 -8.85 8.77
N PHE A 158 -8.18 -7.69 8.10
CA PHE A 158 -7.13 -6.67 8.06
C PHE A 158 -6.71 -6.15 9.43
N LYS A 159 -7.67 -5.83 10.30
CA LYS A 159 -7.37 -5.38 11.67
C LYS A 159 -6.65 -6.46 12.48
N GLN A 160 -7.14 -7.72 12.39
CA GLN A 160 -6.55 -8.85 13.09
C GLN A 160 -5.13 -9.14 12.59
N ASN A 161 -4.91 -9.11 11.28
CA ASN A 161 -3.60 -9.33 10.69
C ASN A 161 -2.61 -8.23 11.11
N ARG A 162 -3.02 -6.96 11.08
CA ARG A 162 -2.19 -5.85 11.58
C ARG A 162 -1.87 -6.02 13.07
N LYS A 163 -2.88 -6.36 13.88
CA LYS A 163 -2.69 -6.63 15.30
C LYS A 163 -1.69 -7.77 15.53
N SER A 164 -1.81 -8.88 14.83
CA SER A 164 -0.90 -10.03 14.94
C SER A 164 0.55 -9.62 14.65
N VAL A 165 0.80 -8.82 13.63
CA VAL A 165 2.15 -8.30 13.31
C VAL A 165 2.67 -7.41 14.45
N LEU A 166 1.83 -6.54 15.01
CA LEU A 166 2.18 -5.71 16.15
C LEU A 166 2.53 -6.54 17.39
N ASP A 167 1.72 -7.55 17.68
CA ASP A 167 1.92 -8.44 18.84
C ASP A 167 3.25 -9.20 18.75
N VAL A 168 3.63 -9.69 17.56
CA VAL A 168 4.95 -10.30 17.33
C VAL A 168 6.09 -9.34 17.66
N VAL A 169 5.99 -8.09 17.24
CA VAL A 169 7.00 -7.06 17.54
C VAL A 169 7.03 -6.73 19.02
N LYS A 170 5.88 -6.56 19.67
CA LYS A 170 5.79 -6.31 21.13
C LYS A 170 6.42 -7.46 21.92
N GLN A 171 6.12 -8.71 21.58
CA GLN A 171 6.75 -9.88 22.20
C GLN A 171 8.25 -9.94 21.94
N GLY A 172 8.71 -9.60 20.74
CA GLY A 172 10.13 -9.52 20.39
C GLY A 172 10.88 -8.48 21.22
N ILE A 173 10.24 -7.36 21.55
CA ILE A 173 10.77 -6.34 22.45
C ILE A 173 10.86 -6.88 23.87
N LEU A 174 9.79 -7.47 24.40
CA LEU A 174 9.78 -8.03 25.78
C LEU A 174 10.88 -9.07 25.98
N LYS A 175 11.06 -9.99 25.03
CA LYS A 175 12.11 -11.03 25.09
C LYS A 175 13.54 -10.47 25.09
N ARG A 176 13.75 -9.23 24.58
CA ARG A 176 15.06 -8.57 24.49
C ARG A 176 15.27 -7.50 25.54
N SER A 177 14.24 -7.21 26.33
CA SER A 177 14.31 -6.20 27.40
C SER A 177 14.96 -6.81 28.64
N ALA A 178 16.10 -6.25 29.07
CA ALA A 178 16.62 -6.45 30.42
C ALA A 178 16.02 -5.35 31.32
N GLU A 179 15.50 -5.73 32.50
CA GLU A 179 14.93 -4.79 33.46
C GLU A 179 13.87 -3.81 32.85
N ASN A 180 13.04 -4.34 31.94
CA ASN A 180 12.02 -3.58 31.16
C ASN A 180 12.59 -2.49 30.23
N ARG A 181 13.89 -2.48 29.96
CA ARG A 181 14.52 -1.57 28.99
C ARG A 181 15.10 -2.34 27.81
N ILE A 182 14.78 -1.91 26.61
CA ILE A 182 15.39 -2.40 25.37
C ILE A 182 16.40 -1.38 24.86
N ALA A 183 17.59 -1.81 24.43
CA ALA A 183 18.57 -0.90 23.88
C ALA A 183 18.06 -0.28 22.56
N LYS A 184 18.30 1.03 22.36
CA LYS A 184 17.95 1.77 21.14
C LYS A 184 18.37 1.03 19.87
N ARG A 185 19.63 0.54 19.84
CA ARG A 185 20.18 -0.24 18.71
C ARG A 185 19.36 -1.48 18.36
N GLN A 186 18.74 -2.14 19.35
CA GLN A 186 17.90 -3.32 19.09
C GLN A 186 16.59 -2.92 18.40
N LEU A 187 16.00 -1.78 18.78
CA LEU A 187 14.82 -1.24 18.10
C LEU A 187 15.15 -0.81 16.67
N GLU A 188 16.30 -0.16 16.47
CA GLU A 188 16.80 0.21 15.13
C GLU A 188 16.99 -1.01 14.25
N ASN A 189 17.59 -2.08 14.77
CA ASN A 189 17.76 -3.35 14.04
C ASN A 189 16.42 -4.02 13.69
N MET A 190 15.43 -3.96 14.59
CA MET A 190 14.09 -4.48 14.33
C MET A 190 13.38 -3.67 13.24
N LEU A 191 13.52 -2.34 13.28
CA LEU A 191 12.96 -1.44 12.29
C LEU A 191 13.59 -1.68 10.91
N ALA A 192 14.92 -1.75 10.83
CA ALA A 192 15.64 -2.01 9.59
C ALA A 192 15.21 -3.33 8.93
N LYS A 193 15.02 -4.41 9.71
CA LYS A 193 14.51 -5.69 9.19
C LYS A 193 13.14 -5.59 8.56
N LEU A 194 12.23 -4.78 9.11
CA LEU A 194 10.88 -4.59 8.55
C LEU A 194 10.88 -3.69 7.31
N GLN A 195 11.87 -2.81 7.18
CA GLN A 195 12.05 -1.92 6.04
C GLN A 195 12.91 -2.55 4.92
N THR A 196 13.46 -3.74 5.15
CA THR A 196 14.25 -4.46 4.14
C THR A 196 13.40 -5.57 3.51
N LYS A 197 13.44 -5.65 2.19
CA LYS A 197 12.82 -6.74 1.44
C LYS A 197 13.66 -8.02 1.60
N ASN A 198 12.99 -9.14 1.82
CA ASN A 198 13.57 -10.47 1.72
C ASN A 198 12.99 -11.13 0.46
N ASP A 199 13.85 -11.57 -0.48
CA ASP A 199 13.42 -12.07 -1.79
C ASP A 199 12.40 -11.13 -2.48
N GLU A 200 12.76 -9.85 -2.57
CA GLU A 200 11.93 -8.77 -3.12
C GLU A 200 10.62 -8.47 -2.36
N LYS A 201 10.36 -9.12 -1.21
CA LYS A 201 9.10 -9.07 -0.48
C LYS A 201 9.24 -8.40 0.88
N TYR A 202 8.32 -7.50 1.21
CA TYR A 202 8.11 -7.02 2.57
C TYR A 202 7.24 -7.98 3.38
N VAL A 203 7.30 -7.89 4.70
CA VAL A 203 6.36 -8.57 5.59
C VAL A 203 4.96 -7.98 5.41
N PRO A 204 3.92 -8.79 5.16
CA PRO A 204 2.55 -8.27 5.06
C PRO A 204 2.15 -7.49 6.30
N PHE A 205 1.39 -6.41 6.11
CA PHE A 205 0.90 -5.53 7.18
C PHE A 205 1.99 -4.90 8.06
N CYS A 206 3.27 -4.85 7.63
CA CYS A 206 4.39 -4.36 8.45
C CYS A 206 4.29 -2.88 8.84
N GLY A 207 3.46 -2.07 8.18
CA GLY A 207 3.33 -0.64 8.46
C GLY A 207 2.97 -0.32 9.92
N ILE A 208 2.12 -1.12 10.57
CA ILE A 208 1.80 -0.95 12.00
C ILE A 208 3.03 -1.17 12.89
N ALA A 209 3.86 -2.16 12.56
CA ALA A 209 5.08 -2.46 13.31
C ALA A 209 6.15 -1.38 13.11
N ILE A 210 6.31 -0.90 11.87
CA ILE A 210 7.22 0.22 11.54
C ILE A 210 6.79 1.48 12.29
N TRP A 211 5.52 1.85 12.23
CA TRP A 211 4.96 2.97 12.99
C TRP A 211 5.22 2.83 14.49
N TYR A 212 4.95 1.66 15.07
CA TYR A 212 5.15 1.42 16.49
C TYR A 212 6.61 1.53 16.91
N LEU A 213 7.54 0.99 16.12
CA LEU A 213 8.98 1.09 16.40
C LEU A 213 9.50 2.52 16.25
N ARG A 214 9.08 3.26 15.21
CA ARG A 214 9.40 4.70 15.06
C ARG A 214 8.92 5.50 16.26
N LYS A 215 7.67 5.28 16.72
CA LYS A 215 7.11 5.93 17.92
C LYS A 215 7.86 5.56 19.20
N LYS A 216 8.41 4.34 19.32
CA LYS A 216 9.26 3.98 20.45
C LYS A 216 10.62 4.65 20.36
N LEU A 217 11.24 4.70 19.20
CA LEU A 217 12.54 5.33 18.96
C LEU A 217 12.51 6.84 19.20
N SER A 218 11.40 7.52 18.94
CA SER A 218 11.26 8.96 19.19
C SER A 218 11.30 9.34 20.69
N ARG A 219 11.32 8.36 21.60
CA ARG A 219 11.40 8.56 23.07
C ARG A 219 12.80 8.35 23.63
N TYR A 220 13.79 8.05 22.75
CA TYR A 220 15.22 7.90 23.07
C TYR A 220 16.03 9.12 22.63
#